data_067f0feb29ec1f5b11dd511bb8de7e99
#
_entry.id   067f0feb29ec1f5b11dd511bb8de7e99
#
_cell.length_a   1.000
_cell.length_b   1.000
_cell.length_c   1.000
_cell.angle_alpha   90.00
_cell.angle_beta   90.00
_cell.angle_gamma   90.00
#
_symmetry.space_group_name_H-M   'P 1'
#
loop_
_entity.id
_entity.type
_entity.pdbx_description
1 polymer ?
#
loop_
_entity_poly.entity_id
_entity_poly.type
_entity_poly.pdbx_seq_one_letter_code
_entity_poly.pdbx_strand_id
1 'polypeptide(L)'
;MPELPEAEAQRRMLAKCVVGRRIASVDCREQGGGGREGLFDDKVFAEGADEAAVEAFLVGATCVGARRRGKQLWLELERAGAARALLIHLGMTGSCVVRGEAVPQYKAFRVDEASWPPRFCKLELTLDDGARVAYADPRRFGRLLLRDGDAAAAPPVSLLAADALTPPPAAAMAALLAKRHAPIKAVLLDQNAVVCGVGNWVCDDVLLAARLHPATKASDLSDGDVARLREAIVGVCETACDANADSSAFPETWLFHHRWIKQTTGSVDTPIGRVHFDTIGGRTTAFIPSVQKKGGSTPAAKKKPAAKPAAESKAKPAAKKPAAKPAAESKAKPAAKKPAAKPAAESKAKPAAKKPAAAKKKAPKRAAKAEAEAKPPAKKARPARKARK
;
A
#
# COMPACT_ATOMS: atom_id res chain seq x y z
N MET A 1 -8.66 2.34 -1.28
CA MET A 1 -7.18 2.45 -1.32
C MET A 1 -6.73 1.52 -2.42
N PRO A 2 -5.96 2.02 -3.37
CA PRO A 2 -5.39 1.16 -4.41
C PRO A 2 -4.52 0.06 -3.81
N GLU A 3 -4.71 -1.16 -4.27
CA GLU A 3 -3.92 -2.33 -3.92
C GLU A 3 -3.20 -2.83 -5.18
N LEU A 4 -2.70 -4.05 -5.20
CA LEU A 4 -1.94 -4.54 -6.35
C LEU A 4 -2.73 -4.48 -7.67
N PRO A 5 -4.02 -4.92 -7.74
CA PRO A 5 -4.74 -4.90 -9.02
C PRO A 5 -4.94 -3.50 -9.58
N GLU A 6 -5.29 -2.54 -8.72
CA GLU A 6 -5.47 -1.15 -9.15
C GLU A 6 -4.14 -0.51 -9.58
N ALA A 7 -3.03 -0.86 -8.90
CA ALA A 7 -1.70 -0.42 -9.32
C ALA A 7 -1.30 -1.05 -10.67
N GLU A 8 -1.62 -2.32 -10.90
CA GLU A 8 -1.34 -3.00 -12.17
C GLU A 8 -2.14 -2.40 -13.33
N ALA A 9 -3.42 -2.09 -13.11
CA ALA A 9 -4.26 -1.43 -14.11
C ALA A 9 -3.65 -0.07 -14.53
N GLN A 10 -3.17 0.71 -13.57
CA GLN A 10 -2.51 1.99 -13.86
C GLN A 10 -1.16 1.80 -14.55
N ARG A 11 -0.37 0.80 -14.16
CA ARG A 11 0.87 0.46 -14.86
C ARG A 11 0.61 0.10 -16.32
N ARG A 12 -0.41 -0.73 -16.60
CA ARG A 12 -0.79 -1.12 -17.96
C ARG A 12 -1.17 0.10 -18.81
N MET A 13 -1.96 1.00 -18.27
CA MET A 13 -2.33 2.26 -18.92
C MET A 13 -1.09 3.12 -19.22
N LEU A 14 -0.22 3.33 -18.22
CA LEU A 14 1.01 4.09 -18.42
C LEU A 14 1.95 3.42 -19.42
N ALA A 15 2.07 2.09 -19.39
CA ALA A 15 2.88 1.36 -20.37
C ALA A 15 2.38 1.58 -21.82
N LYS A 16 1.07 1.57 -22.03
CA LYS A 16 0.45 1.82 -23.35
C LYS A 16 0.70 3.25 -23.84
N CYS A 17 0.56 4.23 -22.91
CA CYS A 17 0.43 5.63 -23.32
C CYS A 17 1.70 6.47 -23.18
N VAL A 18 2.70 6.01 -22.41
CA VAL A 18 3.86 6.83 -22.05
C VAL A 18 5.19 6.22 -22.53
N VAL A 19 5.29 4.89 -22.61
CA VAL A 19 6.52 4.22 -23.01
C VAL A 19 6.86 4.54 -24.47
N GLY A 20 8.14 4.83 -24.74
CA GLY A 20 8.66 5.26 -26.02
C GLY A 20 8.58 6.76 -26.28
N ARG A 21 8.01 7.55 -25.38
CA ARG A 21 7.77 9.00 -25.55
C ARG A 21 8.67 9.81 -24.64
N ARG A 22 9.02 11.02 -25.10
CA ARG A 22 9.84 11.97 -24.35
C ARG A 22 8.97 12.98 -23.63
N ILE A 23 9.32 13.30 -22.39
CA ILE A 23 8.66 14.34 -21.60
C ILE A 23 9.09 15.71 -22.13
N ALA A 24 8.17 16.45 -22.75
CA ALA A 24 8.41 17.77 -23.32
C ALA A 24 8.32 18.88 -22.28
N SER A 25 7.33 18.80 -21.37
CA SER A 25 7.17 19.75 -20.27
C SER A 25 6.53 19.10 -19.05
N VAL A 26 6.71 19.76 -17.92
CA VAL A 26 6.23 19.32 -16.60
C VAL A 26 5.54 20.49 -15.91
N ASP A 27 4.39 20.26 -15.30
CA ASP A 27 3.81 21.15 -14.30
C ASP A 27 3.58 20.35 -13.02
N CYS A 28 4.23 20.76 -11.94
CA CYS A 28 4.17 20.08 -10.63
C CYS A 28 3.52 20.92 -9.54
N ARG A 29 2.81 22.00 -9.93
CA ARG A 29 1.90 22.73 -9.05
C ARG A 29 0.51 22.12 -9.05
N GLU A 30 -0.21 22.24 -7.93
CA GLU A 30 -1.58 21.72 -7.88
C GLU A 30 -2.47 22.46 -8.86
N GLN A 31 -3.24 21.71 -9.65
CA GLN A 31 -4.15 22.22 -10.66
C GLN A 31 -5.53 21.53 -10.55
N GLY A 32 -6.51 22.07 -11.26
CA GLY A 32 -7.85 21.51 -11.40
C GLY A 32 -8.80 21.84 -10.27
N GLY A 33 -8.55 22.92 -9.50
CA GLY A 33 -9.47 23.44 -8.48
C GLY A 33 -9.37 22.72 -7.13
N GLY A 34 -8.18 22.33 -6.74
CA GLY A 34 -7.89 21.81 -5.40
C GLY A 34 -7.71 22.93 -4.36
N GLY A 35 -7.60 22.54 -3.09
CA GLY A 35 -7.38 23.52 -1.99
C GLY A 35 -5.98 24.12 -1.96
N ARG A 36 -5.07 23.68 -2.82
CA ARG A 36 -3.68 24.15 -2.93
C ARG A 36 -3.34 24.59 -4.35
N GLU A 37 -4.34 25.04 -5.09
CA GLU A 37 -4.21 25.51 -6.48
C GLU A 37 -3.00 26.43 -6.64
N GLY A 38 -2.16 26.17 -7.63
CA GLY A 38 -0.94 26.91 -7.93
C GLY A 38 0.26 26.67 -7.00
N LEU A 39 0.12 25.79 -5.98
CA LEU A 39 1.19 25.50 -5.03
C LEU A 39 1.85 24.15 -5.31
N PHE A 40 3.16 24.08 -5.17
CA PHE A 40 3.91 22.83 -5.13
C PHE A 40 3.54 22.00 -3.90
N ASP A 41 3.44 20.67 -4.04
CA ASP A 41 3.03 19.79 -2.96
C ASP A 41 4.20 18.95 -2.41
N ASP A 42 4.92 19.54 -1.44
CA ASP A 42 6.07 18.97 -0.73
C ASP A 42 5.80 17.65 0.03
N LYS A 43 4.52 17.32 0.27
CA LYS A 43 4.15 16.01 0.83
C LYS A 43 4.04 14.92 -0.22
N VAL A 44 3.60 15.27 -1.40
CA VAL A 44 3.47 14.33 -2.52
C VAL A 44 4.83 14.10 -3.15
N PHE A 45 5.55 15.18 -3.47
CA PHE A 45 6.96 15.12 -3.86
C PHE A 45 7.82 14.98 -2.60
N ALA A 46 8.08 13.74 -2.21
CA ALA A 46 8.78 13.47 -0.96
C ALA A 46 10.31 13.58 -1.11
N GLU A 47 11.00 13.49 0.04
CA GLU A 47 12.47 13.46 0.15
C GLU A 47 13.15 14.77 -0.30
N GLY A 48 12.46 15.90 -0.12
CA GLY A 48 13.07 17.23 -0.31
C GLY A 48 13.19 17.69 -1.76
N ALA A 49 12.52 17.02 -2.71
CA ALA A 49 12.42 17.53 -4.07
C ALA A 49 11.62 18.85 -4.08
N ASP A 50 12.12 19.84 -4.80
CA ASP A 50 11.41 21.08 -5.13
C ASP A 50 10.97 21.10 -6.59
N GLU A 51 10.24 22.15 -6.97
CA GLU A 51 9.72 22.31 -8.33
C GLU A 51 10.83 22.29 -9.41
N ALA A 52 11.92 22.99 -9.17
CA ALA A 52 13.03 23.08 -10.11
C ALA A 52 13.74 21.73 -10.25
N ALA A 53 13.92 20.99 -9.17
CA ALA A 53 14.50 19.64 -9.20
C ALA A 53 13.62 18.66 -9.97
N VAL A 54 12.28 18.71 -9.79
CA VAL A 54 11.33 17.87 -10.52
C VAL A 54 11.38 18.16 -12.01
N GLU A 55 11.34 19.43 -12.41
CA GLU A 55 11.44 19.86 -13.81
C GLU A 55 12.77 19.42 -14.42
N ALA A 56 13.89 19.75 -13.77
CA ALA A 56 15.24 19.38 -14.24
C ALA A 56 15.43 17.87 -14.36
N PHE A 57 14.77 17.08 -13.53
CA PHE A 57 14.84 15.62 -13.57
C PHE A 57 14.03 15.01 -14.71
N LEU A 58 12.83 15.51 -14.96
CA LEU A 58 11.86 14.89 -15.86
C LEU A 58 11.90 15.44 -17.28
N VAL A 59 12.05 16.76 -17.48
CA VAL A 59 12.01 17.37 -18.82
C VAL A 59 13.15 16.85 -19.68
N GLY A 60 12.81 16.41 -20.89
CA GLY A 60 13.75 15.84 -21.85
C GLY A 60 14.07 14.36 -21.63
N ALA A 61 13.56 13.74 -20.56
CA ALA A 61 13.72 12.31 -20.35
C ALA A 61 12.75 11.52 -21.25
N THR A 62 13.21 10.39 -21.78
CA THR A 62 12.40 9.43 -22.54
C THR A 62 11.94 8.32 -21.59
N CYS A 63 10.66 8.00 -21.58
CA CYS A 63 10.14 6.86 -20.83
C CYS A 63 10.43 5.57 -21.60
N VAL A 64 11.27 4.70 -21.02
CA VAL A 64 11.67 3.42 -21.62
C VAL A 64 10.93 2.23 -21.03
N GLY A 65 10.20 2.42 -19.94
CA GLY A 65 9.43 1.34 -19.32
C GLY A 65 8.46 1.84 -18.24
N ALA A 66 7.44 1.02 -17.95
CA ALA A 66 6.54 1.21 -16.81
C ALA A 66 6.47 -0.09 -16.02
N ARG A 67 6.90 -0.05 -14.77
CA ARG A 67 7.07 -1.22 -13.91
C ARG A 67 6.25 -1.10 -12.63
N ARG A 68 6.10 -2.24 -11.94
CA ARG A 68 5.43 -2.32 -10.64
C ARG A 68 6.03 -3.43 -9.79
N ARG A 69 6.10 -3.20 -8.49
CA ARG A 69 6.30 -4.24 -7.47
C ARG A 69 5.36 -3.96 -6.30
N GLY A 70 4.47 -4.87 -5.99
CA GLY A 70 3.40 -4.65 -5.01
C GLY A 70 2.49 -3.49 -5.42
N LYS A 71 2.46 -2.46 -4.60
CA LYS A 71 1.67 -1.23 -4.83
C LYS A 71 2.54 -0.07 -5.33
N GLN A 72 3.83 -0.31 -5.51
CA GLN A 72 4.77 0.68 -5.98
C GLN A 72 4.90 0.59 -7.49
N LEU A 73 4.60 1.68 -8.18
CA LEU A 73 4.78 1.88 -9.61
C LEU A 73 6.06 2.68 -9.86
N TRP A 74 6.64 2.55 -11.05
CA TRP A 74 7.62 3.53 -11.53
C TRP A 74 7.67 3.55 -13.05
N LEU A 75 8.00 4.73 -13.57
CA LEU A 75 8.41 4.92 -14.95
C LEU A 75 9.94 4.84 -15.00
N GLU A 76 10.45 3.95 -15.84
CA GLU A 76 11.87 3.91 -16.20
C GLU A 76 12.12 5.00 -17.22
N LEU A 77 13.05 5.88 -16.93
CA LEU A 77 13.37 7.05 -17.72
C LEU A 77 14.84 7.00 -18.16
N GLU A 78 15.11 7.51 -19.35
CA GLU A 78 16.48 7.72 -19.85
C GLU A 78 16.65 9.17 -20.27
N ARG A 79 17.73 9.80 -19.83
CA ARG A 79 18.09 11.15 -20.24
C ARG A 79 19.60 11.25 -20.41
N ALA A 80 20.05 11.63 -21.61
CA ALA A 80 21.49 11.77 -21.97
C ALA A 80 22.30 10.50 -21.61
N GLY A 81 21.75 9.31 -21.83
CA GLY A 81 22.39 8.02 -21.53
C GLY A 81 22.37 7.62 -20.05
N ALA A 82 21.78 8.43 -19.17
CA ALA A 82 21.64 8.12 -17.75
C ALA A 82 20.26 7.53 -17.46
N ALA A 83 20.22 6.37 -16.77
CA ALA A 83 19.00 5.76 -16.28
C ALA A 83 18.46 6.56 -15.08
N ARG A 84 17.15 6.74 -15.04
CA ARG A 84 16.39 7.43 -14.00
C ARG A 84 15.05 6.76 -13.78
N ALA A 85 14.37 7.06 -12.69
CA ALA A 85 13.02 6.60 -12.47
C ALA A 85 12.16 7.62 -11.71
N LEU A 86 10.90 7.75 -12.15
CA LEU A 86 9.84 8.41 -11.39
C LEU A 86 9.03 7.32 -10.70
N LEU A 87 9.20 7.19 -9.37
CA LEU A 87 8.43 6.27 -8.55
C LEU A 87 7.10 6.89 -8.16
N ILE A 88 6.02 6.11 -8.24
CA ILE A 88 4.66 6.54 -7.98
C ILE A 88 4.01 5.57 -7.00
N HIS A 89 3.69 6.06 -5.80
CA HIS A 89 2.86 5.33 -4.85
C HIS A 89 1.50 6.00 -4.75
N LEU A 90 0.42 5.28 -5.07
CA LEU A 90 -0.92 5.85 -5.18
C LEU A 90 -1.54 6.24 -3.82
N GLY A 91 -0.95 5.83 -2.71
CA GLY A 91 -1.48 6.12 -1.38
C GLY A 91 -2.89 5.55 -1.18
N MET A 92 -3.82 6.40 -0.80
CA MET A 92 -5.23 6.00 -0.59
C MET A 92 -6.17 6.44 -1.72
N THR A 93 -5.81 7.47 -2.45
CA THR A 93 -6.68 8.13 -3.44
C THR A 93 -5.92 8.62 -4.68
N GLY A 94 -4.62 8.43 -4.73
CA GLY A 94 -3.83 8.82 -5.89
C GLY A 94 -4.23 8.03 -7.15
N SER A 95 -4.21 8.69 -8.29
CA SER A 95 -4.52 8.11 -9.59
C SER A 95 -3.70 8.78 -10.69
N CYS A 96 -3.13 7.97 -11.58
CA CYS A 96 -2.62 8.46 -12.85
C CYS A 96 -3.76 8.53 -13.87
N VAL A 97 -3.78 9.56 -14.68
CA VAL A 97 -4.80 9.82 -15.68
C VAL A 97 -4.10 10.19 -16.97
N VAL A 98 -4.50 9.60 -18.07
CA VAL A 98 -4.05 10.00 -19.41
C VAL A 98 -5.21 10.63 -20.13
N ARG A 99 -5.01 11.82 -20.69
CA ARG A 99 -6.08 12.55 -21.37
C ARG A 99 -6.58 11.77 -22.58
N GLY A 100 -7.90 11.52 -22.60
CA GLY A 100 -8.54 10.76 -23.67
C GLY A 100 -8.55 9.24 -23.49
N GLU A 101 -7.93 8.72 -22.43
CA GLU A 101 -7.99 7.30 -22.05
C GLU A 101 -8.94 7.08 -20.88
N ALA A 102 -9.59 5.92 -20.85
CA ALA A 102 -10.44 5.53 -19.73
C ALA A 102 -9.60 5.39 -18.44
N VAL A 103 -10.05 6.02 -17.37
CA VAL A 103 -9.38 5.96 -16.08
C VAL A 103 -9.79 4.68 -15.35
N PRO A 104 -8.84 3.87 -14.85
CA PRO A 104 -9.17 2.74 -13.99
C PRO A 104 -9.96 3.21 -12.76
N GLN A 105 -11.21 2.77 -12.66
CA GLN A 105 -12.13 3.21 -11.59
C GLN A 105 -11.96 2.33 -10.36
N TYR A 106 -11.85 2.95 -9.20
CA TYR A 106 -11.89 2.23 -7.92
C TYR A 106 -12.68 3.02 -6.86
N LYS A 107 -13.20 2.31 -5.84
CA LYS A 107 -14.18 2.90 -4.89
C LYS A 107 -13.67 4.11 -4.09
N ALA A 108 -12.36 4.23 -3.91
CA ALA A 108 -11.79 5.25 -3.03
C ALA A 108 -11.79 6.66 -3.62
N PHE A 109 -11.68 6.76 -4.95
CA PHE A 109 -11.65 8.02 -5.66
C PHE A 109 -12.05 7.80 -7.12
N ARG A 110 -12.94 8.63 -7.61
CA ARG A 110 -13.31 8.71 -9.03
C ARG A 110 -12.79 10.01 -9.59
N VAL A 111 -12.06 9.91 -10.67
CA VAL A 111 -11.59 11.07 -11.41
C VAL A 111 -12.69 11.54 -12.33
N ASP A 112 -12.93 12.85 -12.39
CA ASP A 112 -13.79 13.45 -13.39
C ASP A 112 -13.02 13.53 -14.71
N GLU A 113 -13.46 12.74 -15.68
CA GLU A 113 -12.84 12.67 -17.01
C GLU A 113 -13.22 13.87 -17.90
N ALA A 114 -14.26 14.63 -17.52
CA ALA A 114 -14.75 15.75 -18.31
C ALA A 114 -13.88 17.01 -18.19
N SER A 115 -13.09 17.12 -17.11
CA SER A 115 -12.23 18.26 -16.87
C SER A 115 -10.74 17.91 -16.97
N TRP A 116 -9.95 18.83 -17.58
CA TRP A 116 -8.51 18.68 -17.64
C TRP A 116 -7.79 19.98 -17.26
N PRO A 117 -6.76 19.95 -16.42
CA PRO A 117 -6.28 18.78 -15.68
C PRO A 117 -7.30 18.29 -14.65
N PRO A 118 -7.24 17.01 -14.21
CA PRO A 118 -8.17 16.48 -13.23
C PRO A 118 -8.03 17.23 -11.90
N ARG A 119 -9.12 17.34 -11.16
CA ARG A 119 -9.10 17.99 -9.84
C ARG A 119 -8.05 17.38 -8.92
N PHE A 120 -7.33 18.20 -8.17
CA PHE A 120 -6.20 17.82 -7.30
C PHE A 120 -5.00 17.22 -8.06
N CYS A 121 -4.82 17.61 -9.31
CA CYS A 121 -3.62 17.27 -10.07
C CYS A 121 -2.38 17.79 -9.35
N LYS A 122 -1.39 16.93 -9.15
CA LYS A 122 -0.13 17.26 -8.45
C LYS A 122 1.07 17.25 -9.41
N LEU A 123 0.93 16.55 -10.50
CA LEU A 123 1.92 16.46 -11.56
C LEU A 123 1.20 16.31 -12.87
N GLU A 124 1.55 17.13 -13.84
CA GLU A 124 1.17 16.98 -15.23
C GLU A 124 2.42 16.86 -16.09
N LEU A 125 2.45 15.86 -16.95
CA LEU A 125 3.48 15.65 -17.98
C LEU A 125 2.82 15.88 -19.32
N THR A 126 3.46 16.72 -20.17
CA THR A 126 3.17 16.80 -21.60
C THR A 126 4.25 16.05 -22.34
N LEU A 127 3.86 15.11 -23.19
CA LEU A 127 4.77 14.31 -23.97
C LEU A 127 5.04 14.96 -25.33
N ASP A 128 6.09 14.51 -26.03
CA ASP A 128 6.53 15.10 -27.31
C ASP A 128 5.53 14.95 -28.45
N ASP A 129 4.59 14.02 -28.36
CA ASP A 129 3.46 13.86 -29.29
C ASP A 129 2.19 14.65 -28.88
N GLY A 130 2.28 15.46 -27.80
CA GLY A 130 1.19 16.24 -27.26
C GLY A 130 0.26 15.48 -26.32
N ALA A 131 0.47 14.19 -26.06
CA ALA A 131 -0.28 13.45 -25.04
C ALA A 131 0.00 14.01 -23.64
N ARG A 132 -1.02 14.03 -22.79
CA ARG A 132 -0.94 14.60 -21.44
C ARG A 132 -1.25 13.54 -20.40
N VAL A 133 -0.42 13.48 -19.36
CA VAL A 133 -0.52 12.54 -18.25
C VAL A 133 -0.55 13.31 -16.94
N ALA A 134 -1.51 13.03 -16.09
CA ALA A 134 -1.64 13.69 -14.80
C ALA A 134 -1.57 12.66 -13.65
N TYR A 135 -1.02 13.09 -12.51
CA TYR A 135 -1.20 12.41 -11.23
C TYR A 135 -2.03 13.27 -10.29
N ALA A 136 -3.19 12.76 -9.87
CA ALA A 136 -4.11 13.45 -8.98
C ALA A 136 -4.21 12.73 -7.63
N ASP A 137 -4.18 13.47 -6.50
CA ASP A 137 -4.37 12.90 -5.16
C ASP A 137 -5.01 13.89 -4.18
N PRO A 138 -6.32 13.81 -3.96
CA PRO A 138 -7.03 14.73 -3.06
C PRO A 138 -6.62 14.60 -1.59
N ARG A 139 -6.10 13.45 -1.16
CA ARG A 139 -5.76 13.18 0.24
C ARG A 139 -4.28 13.34 0.56
N ARG A 140 -3.42 13.49 -0.45
CA ARG A 140 -1.98 13.70 -0.29
C ARG A 140 -1.29 12.57 0.50
N PHE A 141 -1.75 11.33 0.33
CA PHE A 141 -1.13 10.13 0.88
C PHE A 141 -0.26 9.39 -0.13
N GLY A 142 -0.37 9.74 -1.39
CA GLY A 142 0.52 9.28 -2.44
C GLY A 142 1.93 9.86 -2.30
N ARG A 143 2.87 9.26 -3.00
CA ARG A 143 4.26 9.73 -3.03
C ARG A 143 4.81 9.63 -4.44
N LEU A 144 5.45 10.69 -4.86
CA LEU A 144 6.26 10.78 -6.07
C LEU A 144 7.71 10.93 -5.63
N LEU A 145 8.60 10.03 -6.10
CA LEU A 145 10.01 10.03 -5.74
C LEU A 145 10.86 9.98 -7.01
N LEU A 146 11.92 10.76 -7.02
CA LEU A 146 12.92 10.77 -8.08
C LEU A 146 14.07 9.86 -7.71
N ARG A 147 14.54 9.01 -8.64
CA ARG A 147 15.66 8.10 -8.42
C ARG A 147 16.57 8.11 -9.62
N ASP A 148 17.86 8.31 -9.39
CA ASP A 148 18.88 8.02 -10.38
C ASP A 148 19.16 6.51 -10.39
N GLY A 149 19.39 5.95 -11.59
CA GLY A 149 19.69 4.54 -11.79
C GLY A 149 18.46 3.63 -11.74
N ASP A 150 18.69 2.35 -11.39
CA ASP A 150 17.66 1.32 -11.32
C ASP A 150 16.82 1.46 -10.04
N ALA A 151 15.55 1.79 -10.21
CA ALA A 151 14.59 1.88 -9.11
C ALA A 151 14.42 0.55 -8.34
N ALA A 152 14.59 -0.60 -8.99
CA ALA A 152 14.42 -1.89 -8.33
C ALA A 152 15.54 -2.18 -7.32
N ALA A 153 16.71 -1.60 -7.53
CA ALA A 153 17.88 -1.72 -6.65
C ALA A 153 17.85 -0.73 -5.46
N ALA A 154 17.00 0.29 -5.50
CA ALA A 154 16.93 1.35 -4.50
C ALA A 154 15.65 1.30 -3.62
N PRO A 155 15.71 1.77 -2.36
CA PRO A 155 14.50 1.99 -1.58
C PRO A 155 13.53 2.99 -2.25
N PRO A 156 12.23 2.80 -2.10
CA PRO A 156 11.54 1.77 -1.29
C PRO A 156 11.41 0.41 -1.98
N VAL A 157 11.66 0.29 -3.29
CA VAL A 157 11.37 -0.93 -4.08
C VAL A 157 12.22 -2.11 -3.63
N SER A 158 13.51 -1.89 -3.36
CA SER A 158 14.43 -2.95 -2.92
C SER A 158 14.07 -3.57 -1.57
N LEU A 159 13.30 -2.85 -0.74
CA LEU A 159 12.87 -3.33 0.57
C LEU A 159 11.59 -4.18 0.53
N LEU A 160 10.86 -4.16 -0.60
CA LEU A 160 9.62 -4.90 -0.73
C LEU A 160 9.87 -6.41 -0.83
N ALA A 161 9.02 -7.20 -0.18
CA ALA A 161 8.97 -8.65 -0.35
C ALA A 161 8.68 -9.04 -1.82
N ALA A 162 8.60 -10.33 -2.11
CA ALA A 162 8.21 -10.82 -3.43
C ALA A 162 6.83 -10.29 -3.83
N ASP A 163 6.63 -10.03 -5.12
CA ASP A 163 5.33 -9.58 -5.64
C ASP A 163 4.27 -10.67 -5.46
N ALA A 164 3.04 -10.29 -5.10
CA ALA A 164 1.95 -11.25 -4.86
C ALA A 164 1.51 -12.01 -6.11
N LEU A 165 1.80 -11.53 -7.32
CA LEU A 165 1.61 -12.31 -8.56
C LEU A 165 2.68 -13.41 -8.74
N THR A 166 3.85 -13.23 -8.14
CA THR A 166 4.97 -14.17 -8.20
C THR A 166 5.50 -14.46 -6.79
N PRO A 167 4.65 -14.99 -5.88
CA PRO A 167 5.07 -15.25 -4.50
C PRO A 167 6.12 -16.36 -4.45
N PRO A 168 6.92 -16.45 -3.38
CA PRO A 168 7.90 -17.51 -3.22
C PRO A 168 7.26 -18.89 -3.30
N PRO A 169 8.02 -19.93 -3.63
CA PRO A 169 7.55 -21.33 -3.51
C PRO A 169 7.00 -21.60 -2.10
N ALA A 170 6.01 -22.52 -1.99
CA ALA A 170 5.30 -22.78 -0.74
C ALA A 170 6.24 -23.09 0.44
N ALA A 171 7.30 -23.87 0.22
CA ALA A 171 8.27 -24.20 1.26
C ALA A 171 9.04 -22.96 1.77
N ALA A 172 9.45 -22.05 0.87
CA ALA A 172 10.11 -20.80 1.24
C ALA A 172 9.13 -19.87 1.97
N MET A 173 7.88 -19.81 1.52
CA MET A 173 6.83 -19.04 2.16
C MET A 173 6.52 -19.59 3.57
N ALA A 174 6.49 -20.91 3.76
CA ALA A 174 6.32 -21.55 5.06
C ALA A 174 7.45 -21.17 6.03
N ALA A 175 8.70 -21.16 5.54
CA ALA A 175 9.86 -20.76 6.36
C ALA A 175 9.81 -19.29 6.79
N LEU A 176 9.24 -18.38 5.96
CA LEU A 176 9.02 -16.98 6.32
C LEU A 176 7.90 -16.83 7.34
N LEU A 177 6.79 -17.55 7.17
CA LEU A 177 5.61 -17.51 8.04
C LEU A 177 5.88 -18.12 9.41
N ALA A 178 6.66 -19.20 9.50
CA ALA A 178 7.04 -19.87 10.76
C ALA A 178 7.73 -18.93 11.77
N LYS A 179 8.36 -17.86 11.28
CA LYS A 179 9.02 -16.84 12.09
C LYS A 179 8.07 -15.73 12.58
N ARG A 180 6.78 -15.78 12.24
CA ARG A 180 5.81 -14.71 12.49
C ARG A 180 4.68 -15.18 13.42
N HIS A 181 4.62 -14.61 14.62
CA HIS A 181 3.61 -14.96 15.64
C HIS A 181 2.36 -14.06 15.58
N ALA A 182 2.36 -13.08 14.70
CA ALA A 182 1.21 -12.20 14.48
C ALA A 182 0.08 -12.93 13.69
N PRO A 183 -1.16 -12.42 13.75
CA PRO A 183 -2.25 -12.89 12.90
C PRO A 183 -1.85 -12.89 11.42
N ILE A 184 -2.23 -13.94 10.68
CA ILE A 184 -1.89 -14.06 9.25
C ILE A 184 -2.31 -12.84 8.44
N LYS A 185 -3.46 -12.24 8.75
CA LYS A 185 -3.86 -10.98 8.12
C LYS A 185 -2.84 -9.87 8.32
N ALA A 186 -2.35 -9.67 9.53
CA ALA A 186 -1.35 -8.63 9.81
C ALA A 186 -0.05 -8.87 9.05
N VAL A 187 0.37 -10.14 8.95
CA VAL A 187 1.59 -10.53 8.21
C VAL A 187 1.45 -10.28 6.71
N LEU A 188 0.28 -10.59 6.11
CA LEU A 188 0.03 -10.35 4.68
C LEU A 188 -0.08 -8.85 4.33
N LEU A 189 -0.46 -8.02 5.29
CA LEU A 189 -0.52 -6.56 5.10
C LEU A 189 0.85 -5.87 5.18
N ASP A 190 1.84 -6.52 5.78
CA ASP A 190 3.22 -6.05 5.84
C ASP A 190 3.93 -6.31 4.50
N GLN A 191 4.15 -5.24 3.74
CA GLN A 191 4.69 -5.30 2.38
C GLN A 191 6.14 -5.83 2.30
N ASN A 192 6.81 -5.93 3.43
CA ASN A 192 8.22 -6.37 3.53
C ASN A 192 8.35 -7.79 4.13
N ALA A 193 7.23 -8.41 4.56
CA ALA A 193 7.30 -9.65 5.32
C ALA A 193 7.40 -10.92 4.47
N VAL A 194 6.41 -11.15 3.61
CA VAL A 194 6.26 -12.41 2.84
C VAL A 194 5.96 -12.12 1.37
N VAL A 195 4.94 -11.29 1.12
CA VAL A 195 4.56 -10.81 -0.22
C VAL A 195 4.20 -9.34 -0.14
N CYS A 196 4.43 -8.60 -1.23
CA CYS A 196 3.96 -7.23 -1.36
C CYS A 196 2.80 -7.13 -2.36
N GLY A 197 2.00 -6.08 -2.22
CA GLY A 197 0.83 -5.83 -3.07
C GLY A 197 -0.49 -6.13 -2.39
N VAL A 198 -0.54 -7.12 -1.52
CA VAL A 198 -1.73 -7.46 -0.74
C VAL A 198 -2.11 -6.29 0.16
N GLY A 199 -3.33 -5.81 0.02
CA GLY A 199 -3.91 -4.81 0.90
C GLY A 199 -5.12 -5.37 1.64
N ASN A 200 -5.97 -4.47 2.15
CA ASN A 200 -7.02 -4.90 3.07
C ASN A 200 -8.14 -5.71 2.41
N TRP A 201 -8.54 -5.32 1.18
CA TRP A 201 -9.58 -6.05 0.48
C TRP A 201 -9.04 -7.33 -0.17
N VAL A 202 -7.88 -7.28 -0.82
CA VAL A 202 -7.22 -8.48 -1.37
C VAL A 202 -6.98 -9.51 -0.28
N CYS A 203 -6.53 -9.08 0.90
CA CYS A 203 -6.27 -9.98 2.02
C CYS A 203 -7.53 -10.70 2.51
N ASP A 204 -8.69 -10.01 2.58
CA ASP A 204 -9.93 -10.64 3.03
C ASP A 204 -10.36 -11.73 2.04
N ASP A 205 -10.32 -11.46 0.73
CA ASP A 205 -10.69 -12.41 -0.31
C ASP A 205 -9.69 -13.58 -0.43
N VAL A 206 -8.38 -13.31 -0.31
CA VAL A 206 -7.34 -14.34 -0.24
C VAL A 206 -7.57 -15.29 0.93
N LEU A 207 -7.85 -14.77 2.11
CA LEU A 207 -8.07 -15.59 3.30
C LEU A 207 -9.39 -16.37 3.22
N LEU A 208 -10.43 -15.84 2.56
CA LEU A 208 -11.65 -16.59 2.28
C LEU A 208 -11.38 -17.73 1.31
N ALA A 209 -10.69 -17.48 0.19
CA ALA A 209 -10.33 -18.49 -0.80
C ALA A 209 -9.44 -19.59 -0.19
N ALA A 210 -8.48 -19.23 0.66
CA ALA A 210 -7.62 -20.16 1.36
C ALA A 210 -8.33 -20.89 2.54
N ARG A 211 -9.56 -20.49 2.91
CA ARG A 211 -10.31 -20.98 4.07
C ARG A 211 -9.57 -20.80 5.39
N LEU A 212 -8.81 -19.73 5.52
CA LEU A 212 -8.03 -19.41 6.71
C LEU A 212 -8.69 -18.31 7.52
N HIS A 213 -8.82 -18.53 8.83
CA HIS A 213 -9.31 -17.48 9.72
C HIS A 213 -8.26 -16.35 9.84
N PRO A 214 -8.64 -15.08 9.64
CA PRO A 214 -7.69 -13.97 9.58
C PRO A 214 -6.87 -13.75 10.87
N ALA A 215 -7.39 -14.21 12.02
CA ALA A 215 -6.69 -14.14 13.31
C ALA A 215 -5.81 -15.37 13.62
N THR A 216 -5.72 -16.37 12.74
CA THR A 216 -4.79 -17.49 12.91
C THR A 216 -3.36 -16.95 12.92
N LYS A 217 -2.53 -17.41 13.88
CA LYS A 217 -1.12 -17.04 13.89
C LYS A 217 -0.42 -17.59 12.65
N ALA A 218 0.40 -16.79 12.02
CA ALA A 218 1.10 -17.20 10.81
C ALA A 218 2.03 -18.42 11.04
N SER A 219 2.65 -18.50 12.23
CA SER A 219 3.48 -19.62 12.65
C SER A 219 2.74 -20.94 12.86
N ASP A 220 1.42 -20.92 12.99
CA ASP A 220 0.60 -22.08 13.29
C ASP A 220 0.02 -22.71 12.00
N LEU A 221 0.32 -22.13 10.83
CA LEU A 221 -0.14 -22.66 9.54
C LEU A 221 0.63 -23.92 9.17
N SER A 222 -0.10 -24.95 8.76
CA SER A 222 0.49 -26.18 8.19
C SER A 222 1.02 -25.93 6.76
N ASP A 223 1.87 -26.82 6.26
CA ASP A 223 2.35 -26.75 4.87
C ASP A 223 1.20 -26.76 3.86
N GLY A 224 0.13 -27.52 4.14
CA GLY A 224 -1.09 -27.52 3.32
C GLY A 224 -1.85 -26.20 3.37
N ASP A 225 -1.87 -25.52 4.52
CA ASP A 225 -2.45 -24.18 4.65
C ASP A 225 -1.65 -23.15 3.84
N VAL A 226 -0.31 -23.25 3.90
CA VAL A 226 0.58 -22.35 3.15
C VAL A 226 0.46 -22.58 1.65
N ALA A 227 0.34 -23.81 1.19
CA ALA A 227 0.12 -24.11 -0.23
C ALA A 227 -1.18 -23.47 -0.73
N ARG A 228 -2.31 -23.68 -0.01
CA ARG A 228 -3.60 -23.05 -0.35
C ARG A 228 -3.54 -21.52 -0.28
N LEU A 229 -2.85 -20.97 0.73
CA LEU A 229 -2.68 -19.53 0.86
C LEU A 229 -1.93 -18.94 -0.34
N ARG A 230 -0.86 -19.61 -0.78
CA ARG A 230 -0.09 -19.21 -1.96
C ARG A 230 -0.94 -19.21 -3.22
N GLU A 231 -1.68 -20.29 -3.46
CA GLU A 231 -2.60 -20.40 -4.60
C GLU A 231 -3.68 -19.30 -4.56
N ALA A 232 -4.26 -19.06 -3.39
CA ALA A 232 -5.26 -18.02 -3.20
C ALA A 232 -4.71 -16.60 -3.46
N ILE A 233 -3.47 -16.32 -3.03
CA ILE A 233 -2.82 -15.02 -3.30
C ILE A 233 -2.70 -14.79 -4.81
N VAL A 234 -2.19 -15.77 -5.54
CA VAL A 234 -2.03 -15.68 -6.99
C VAL A 234 -3.40 -15.55 -7.66
N GLY A 235 -4.32 -16.48 -7.37
CA GLY A 235 -5.62 -16.54 -8.03
C GLY A 235 -6.46 -15.27 -7.84
N VAL A 236 -6.52 -14.71 -6.63
CA VAL A 236 -7.24 -13.45 -6.37
C VAL A 236 -6.58 -12.27 -7.08
N CYS A 237 -5.25 -12.18 -7.02
CA CYS A 237 -4.54 -11.07 -7.67
C CYS A 237 -4.62 -11.16 -9.20
N GLU A 238 -4.44 -12.33 -9.79
CA GLU A 238 -4.54 -12.53 -11.24
C GLU A 238 -5.97 -12.21 -11.74
N THR A 239 -7.00 -12.80 -11.12
CA THR A 239 -8.40 -12.54 -11.49
C THR A 239 -8.72 -11.05 -11.46
N ALA A 240 -8.29 -10.33 -10.44
CA ALA A 240 -8.55 -8.90 -10.34
C ALA A 240 -7.71 -8.07 -11.33
N CYS A 241 -6.48 -8.50 -11.65
CA CYS A 241 -5.64 -7.86 -12.66
C CYS A 241 -6.19 -8.09 -14.08
N ASP A 242 -6.73 -9.29 -14.37
CA ASP A 242 -7.32 -9.61 -15.66
C ASP A 242 -8.61 -8.83 -15.91
N ALA A 243 -9.38 -8.60 -14.85
CA ALA A 243 -10.49 -7.65 -14.86
C ALA A 243 -10.06 -6.17 -14.93
N ASN A 244 -8.76 -5.88 -15.07
CA ASN A 244 -8.19 -4.52 -15.04
C ASN A 244 -8.65 -3.70 -13.80
N ALA A 245 -8.79 -4.38 -12.66
CA ALA A 245 -9.34 -3.85 -11.41
C ALA A 245 -10.78 -3.32 -11.50
N ASP A 246 -11.52 -3.63 -12.57
CA ASP A 246 -12.94 -3.34 -12.64
C ASP A 246 -13.71 -4.26 -11.71
N SER A 247 -14.17 -3.70 -10.60
CA SER A 247 -14.88 -4.46 -9.58
C SER A 247 -16.24 -5.01 -10.02
N SER A 248 -16.80 -4.55 -11.14
CA SER A 248 -18.03 -5.10 -11.69
C SER A 248 -17.84 -6.49 -12.32
N ALA A 249 -16.59 -6.78 -12.72
CA ALA A 249 -16.17 -8.08 -13.26
C ALA A 249 -15.60 -9.04 -12.21
N PHE A 250 -15.54 -8.64 -10.93
CA PHE A 250 -15.08 -9.54 -9.87
C PHE A 250 -16.11 -10.62 -9.55
N PRO A 251 -15.69 -11.84 -9.20
CA PRO A 251 -16.60 -12.91 -8.83
C PRO A 251 -17.57 -12.48 -7.71
N GLU A 252 -18.87 -12.78 -7.87
CA GLU A 252 -19.91 -12.42 -6.89
C GLU A 252 -19.69 -13.06 -5.52
N THR A 253 -18.94 -14.15 -5.48
CA THR A 253 -18.57 -14.88 -4.26
C THR A 253 -17.50 -14.18 -3.43
N TRP A 254 -16.94 -13.08 -3.91
CA TRP A 254 -15.90 -12.35 -3.17
C TRP A 254 -16.48 -11.47 -2.06
N LEU A 255 -15.77 -11.43 -0.94
CA LEU A 255 -16.03 -10.49 0.15
C LEU A 255 -15.95 -9.03 -0.31
N PHE A 256 -15.22 -8.77 -1.40
CA PHE A 256 -15.12 -7.43 -1.99
C PHE A 256 -16.48 -6.75 -2.14
N HIS A 257 -17.52 -7.47 -2.56
CA HIS A 257 -18.87 -6.90 -2.76
C HIS A 257 -19.60 -6.59 -1.45
N HIS A 258 -19.23 -7.24 -0.34
CA HIS A 258 -19.95 -7.22 0.92
C HIS A 258 -19.25 -6.47 2.05
N ARG A 259 -17.95 -6.16 1.90
CA ARG A 259 -17.12 -5.57 2.95
C ARG A 259 -17.23 -4.05 3.14
N TRP A 260 -17.92 -3.35 2.25
CA TRP A 260 -18.04 -1.89 2.27
C TRP A 260 -19.21 -1.37 3.12
N ILE A 261 -19.92 -2.27 3.78
CA ILE A 261 -20.93 -1.92 4.78
C ILE A 261 -20.23 -1.17 5.91
N LYS A 262 -20.81 -0.04 6.35
CA LYS A 262 -20.22 0.81 7.41
C LYS A 262 -20.31 0.13 8.78
N GLN A 263 -19.69 -1.03 8.92
CA GLN A 263 -19.55 -1.74 10.18
C GLN A 263 -18.07 -2.03 10.43
N THR A 264 -17.62 -1.78 11.66
CA THR A 264 -16.29 -2.14 12.13
C THR A 264 -16.29 -3.44 12.90
N THR A 265 -17.44 -3.80 13.44
CA THR A 265 -17.68 -5.04 14.22
C THR A 265 -19.11 -5.53 13.97
N GLY A 266 -19.38 -6.80 14.29
CA GLY A 266 -20.69 -7.42 14.12
C GLY A 266 -20.78 -8.36 12.93
N SER A 267 -22.00 -8.64 12.47
CA SER A 267 -22.23 -9.55 11.33
C SER A 267 -23.40 -9.10 10.46
N VAL A 268 -23.36 -9.50 9.19
CA VAL A 268 -24.41 -9.24 8.19
C VAL A 268 -24.63 -10.51 7.37
N ASP A 269 -25.88 -10.87 7.15
CA ASP A 269 -26.23 -11.96 6.23
C ASP A 269 -26.11 -11.49 4.80
N THR A 270 -25.46 -12.28 3.97
CA THR A 270 -25.19 -12.01 2.55
C THR A 270 -25.44 -13.25 1.71
N PRO A 271 -25.57 -13.15 0.38
CA PRO A 271 -25.73 -14.32 -0.47
C PRO A 271 -24.61 -15.36 -0.35
N ILE A 272 -23.40 -14.92 0.01
CA ILE A 272 -22.23 -15.81 0.19
C ILE A 272 -22.12 -16.39 1.62
N GLY A 273 -23.05 -16.05 2.50
CA GLY A 273 -23.08 -16.48 3.91
C GLY A 273 -23.03 -15.31 4.90
N ARG A 274 -23.00 -15.65 6.19
CA ARG A 274 -22.94 -14.63 7.24
C ARG A 274 -21.53 -14.06 7.37
N VAL A 275 -21.35 -12.85 6.87
CA VAL A 275 -20.08 -12.11 6.96
C VAL A 275 -19.94 -11.46 8.31
N HIS A 276 -18.86 -11.74 9.00
CA HIS A 276 -18.46 -11.10 10.26
C HIS A 276 -17.44 -10.01 10.02
N PHE A 277 -17.51 -8.97 10.86
CA PHE A 277 -16.56 -7.87 10.88
C PHE A 277 -15.86 -7.80 12.23
N ASP A 278 -14.55 -7.69 12.21
CA ASP A 278 -13.72 -7.53 13.41
C ASP A 278 -12.49 -6.67 13.07
N THR A 279 -11.79 -6.21 14.09
CA THR A 279 -10.51 -5.48 13.93
C THR A 279 -9.36 -6.44 14.17
N ILE A 280 -8.69 -6.85 13.09
CA ILE A 280 -7.54 -7.77 13.15
C ILE A 280 -6.34 -7.10 12.49
N GLY A 281 -5.20 -7.08 13.19
CA GLY A 281 -4.00 -6.39 12.71
C GLY A 281 -4.19 -4.89 12.53
N GLY A 282 -5.06 -4.27 13.33
CA GLY A 282 -5.36 -2.83 13.25
C GLY A 282 -6.22 -2.44 12.04
N ARG A 283 -6.82 -3.40 11.34
CA ARG A 283 -7.67 -3.16 10.17
C ARG A 283 -9.02 -3.84 10.29
N THR A 284 -10.08 -3.16 9.85
CA THR A 284 -11.39 -3.79 9.68
C THR A 284 -11.26 -4.96 8.73
N THR A 285 -11.71 -6.12 9.17
CA THR A 285 -11.57 -7.43 8.52
C THR A 285 -12.96 -7.99 8.29
N ALA A 286 -13.27 -8.39 7.07
CA ALA A 286 -14.45 -9.15 6.74
C ALA A 286 -14.06 -10.64 6.58
N PHE A 287 -14.86 -11.56 7.16
CA PHE A 287 -14.62 -12.99 7.04
C PHE A 287 -15.91 -13.78 7.30
N ILE A 288 -15.94 -15.06 6.90
CA ILE A 288 -17.09 -15.97 7.07
C ILE A 288 -16.68 -17.10 8.01
N PRO A 289 -17.07 -17.09 9.31
CA PRO A 289 -16.64 -18.07 10.30
C PRO A 289 -17.02 -19.52 9.99
N SER A 290 -18.11 -19.75 9.24
CA SER A 290 -18.51 -21.10 8.80
C SER A 290 -17.53 -21.72 7.80
N VAL A 291 -16.81 -20.88 7.03
CA VAL A 291 -15.80 -21.27 6.03
C VAL A 291 -14.39 -21.18 6.62
N GLN A 292 -14.12 -20.10 7.34
CA GLN A 292 -12.80 -19.74 7.86
C GLN A 292 -12.74 -20.04 9.37
N LYS A 293 -12.49 -21.30 9.72
CA LYS A 293 -12.46 -21.72 11.13
C LYS A 293 -11.16 -21.29 11.81
N LYS A 294 -11.26 -20.82 13.06
CA LYS A 294 -10.11 -20.52 13.91
C LYS A 294 -9.52 -21.85 14.45
N GLY A 295 -8.27 -22.08 14.16
CA GLY A 295 -7.61 -23.36 14.40
C GLY A 295 -7.37 -24.00 13.02
N GLY A 296 -6.14 -23.92 12.53
CA GLY A 296 -5.73 -24.55 11.28
C GLY A 296 -6.16 -26.02 11.30
N SER A 297 -6.32 -26.62 10.12
CA SER A 297 -6.49 -28.06 9.98
C SER A 297 -5.57 -28.75 10.97
N THR A 298 -6.13 -29.62 11.82
CA THR A 298 -5.39 -30.40 12.83
C THR A 298 -4.02 -30.77 12.27
N PRO A 299 -2.90 -30.46 12.94
CA PRO A 299 -1.61 -30.86 12.45
C PRO A 299 -1.69 -32.36 12.22
N ALA A 300 -1.39 -32.85 11.01
CA ALA A 300 -1.17 -34.25 10.78
C ALA A 300 -0.23 -34.69 11.88
N ALA A 301 -0.68 -35.63 12.72
CA ALA A 301 0.00 -36.06 13.92
C ALA A 301 1.48 -36.17 13.62
N LYS A 302 2.31 -35.39 14.30
CA LYS A 302 3.76 -35.55 14.26
C LYS A 302 3.99 -37.06 14.54
N LYS A 303 4.35 -37.82 13.51
CA LYS A 303 4.82 -39.21 13.70
C LYS A 303 5.90 -39.13 14.76
N LYS A 304 5.59 -39.62 15.96
CA LYS A 304 6.61 -39.94 16.96
C LYS A 304 7.73 -40.70 16.24
N PRO A 305 8.99 -40.34 16.42
CA PRO A 305 10.06 -41.19 15.91
C PRO A 305 9.82 -42.58 16.46
N ALA A 306 9.77 -43.58 15.56
CA ALA A 306 9.66 -44.96 15.95
C ALA A 306 10.76 -45.30 16.96
N ALA A 307 10.35 -45.84 18.11
CA ALA A 307 11.25 -46.34 19.12
C ALA A 307 12.20 -47.33 18.46
N LYS A 308 13.50 -47.12 18.58
CA LYS A 308 14.52 -48.12 18.26
C LYS A 308 14.27 -49.39 19.07
N PRO A 309 14.40 -50.58 18.49
CA PRO A 309 14.29 -51.83 19.26
C PRO A 309 15.41 -51.91 20.29
N ALA A 310 15.04 -52.38 21.48
CA ALA A 310 15.93 -52.66 22.59
C ALA A 310 17.02 -53.67 22.16
N ALA A 311 18.28 -53.28 22.31
CA ALA A 311 19.40 -54.20 22.22
C ALA A 311 19.78 -54.64 23.63
N GLU A 312 19.97 -55.95 23.74
CA GLU A 312 20.24 -56.72 24.95
C GLU A 312 21.44 -56.22 25.76
N SER A 313 21.28 -56.40 27.07
CA SER A 313 22.31 -56.25 28.10
C SER A 313 23.43 -57.22 27.92
N LYS A 314 24.70 -56.80 27.93
CA LYS A 314 25.84 -57.57 28.37
C LYS A 314 26.82 -56.70 29.23
N ALA A 315 27.26 -57.35 30.28
CA ALA A 315 27.90 -56.93 31.47
C ALA A 315 29.18 -56.07 31.38
N LYS A 316 29.32 -55.26 32.42
CA LYS A 316 30.59 -54.63 32.91
C LYS A 316 31.74 -55.63 33.03
N PRO A 317 33.02 -55.16 32.99
CA PRO A 317 33.77 -55.04 34.23
C PRO A 317 34.48 -53.67 34.43
N ALA A 318 34.86 -53.52 35.71
CA ALA A 318 35.30 -52.31 36.37
C ALA A 318 36.79 -51.98 36.22
N ALA A 319 37.12 -50.76 36.61
CA ALA A 319 38.36 -50.25 37.21
C ALA A 319 39.50 -49.75 36.31
N LYS A 320 39.82 -48.48 36.40
CA LYS A 320 40.85 -47.89 37.26
C LYS A 320 41.07 -46.40 36.91
N LYS A 321 41.02 -45.55 37.97
CA LYS A 321 41.67 -44.25 38.01
C LYS A 321 43.20 -44.44 38.23
N PRO A 322 44.07 -43.56 37.82
CA PRO A 322 44.54 -42.47 38.67
C PRO A 322 44.71 -41.11 37.92
N ALA A 323 44.44 -40.06 38.56
CA ALA A 323 45.14 -38.94 39.16
C ALA A 323 46.32 -38.35 38.38
N ALA A 324 46.29 -37.06 38.12
CA ALA A 324 47.00 -35.94 38.67
C ALA A 324 46.97 -34.71 37.77
N LYS A 325 46.66 -33.59 38.38
CA LYS A 325 46.96 -32.24 37.94
C LYS A 325 48.47 -31.98 37.87
N PRO A 326 48.94 -31.00 37.15
CA PRO A 326 49.31 -29.78 37.86
C PRO A 326 48.83 -28.45 37.22
N ALA A 327 48.99 -27.45 38.04
CA ALA A 327 48.49 -26.12 38.05
C ALA A 327 49.25 -25.12 37.18
N ALA A 328 48.56 -23.99 36.96
CA ALA A 328 49.02 -22.60 36.92
C ALA A 328 49.80 -22.09 35.70
N GLU A 329 49.24 -21.11 35.06
CA GLU A 329 49.85 -19.78 35.09
C GLU A 329 48.87 -18.70 34.60
N SER A 330 48.75 -17.68 35.39
CA SER A 330 48.03 -16.44 35.23
C SER A 330 48.75 -15.48 34.28
N LYS A 331 48.03 -14.83 33.39
CA LYS A 331 48.40 -13.48 32.88
C LYS A 331 47.19 -12.61 32.57
N ALA A 332 47.02 -11.70 33.47
CA ALA A 332 46.63 -10.28 33.41
C ALA A 332 45.82 -9.73 32.23
N LYS A 333 44.66 -9.20 32.57
CA LYS A 333 43.92 -8.14 31.87
C LYS A 333 44.73 -6.85 31.81
N PRO A 334 44.62 -6.08 30.74
CA PRO A 334 44.78 -4.64 30.87
C PRO A 334 43.42 -3.95 30.88
N ALA A 335 43.29 -3.01 31.81
CA ALA A 335 42.15 -2.17 32.07
C ALA A 335 41.91 -1.12 30.97
N ALA A 336 40.66 -0.93 30.58
CA ALA A 336 40.23 0.17 29.76
C ALA A 336 40.17 1.47 30.57
N LYS A 337 40.86 2.49 30.10
CA LYS A 337 40.79 3.86 30.60
C LYS A 337 39.56 4.56 30.03
N LYS A 338 38.71 5.09 30.90
CA LYS A 338 37.75 6.17 30.64
C LYS A 338 38.52 7.47 30.41
N PRO A 339 38.10 8.32 29.51
CA PRO A 339 38.36 9.75 29.65
C PRO A 339 37.16 10.46 30.26
N ALA A 340 37.50 11.38 31.15
CA ALA A 340 36.62 12.21 31.95
C ALA A 340 36.29 13.54 31.25
N ALA A 341 35.16 14.10 31.71
CA ALA A 341 34.83 15.49 31.94
C ALA A 341 34.57 16.46 30.77
N LYS A 342 33.36 16.92 30.79
CA LYS A 342 32.84 18.19 30.25
C LYS A 342 33.54 19.38 30.89
N PRO A 343 33.58 20.50 30.19
CA PRO A 343 33.45 21.81 30.84
C PRO A 343 32.08 22.44 30.65
N ALA A 344 31.65 23.17 31.66
CA ALA A 344 30.42 23.87 31.82
C ALA A 344 30.26 25.04 30.81
N ALA A 345 29.06 25.27 30.36
CA ALA A 345 28.69 26.41 29.56
C ALA A 345 28.15 27.55 30.42
N GLU A 346 28.58 28.72 30.09
CA GLU A 346 28.07 29.98 30.63
C GLU A 346 26.67 30.30 30.07
N SER A 347 25.83 30.73 30.99
CA SER A 347 24.53 31.33 30.78
C SER A 347 24.65 32.71 30.16
N LYS A 348 23.95 32.98 29.07
CA LYS A 348 23.57 34.35 28.68
C LYS A 348 22.07 34.45 28.41
N ALA A 349 21.53 35.46 29.08
CA ALA A 349 20.14 35.79 29.28
C ALA A 349 19.33 36.07 27.99
N LYS A 350 18.05 35.73 28.04
CA LYS A 350 16.99 36.21 27.17
C LYS A 350 16.75 37.72 27.43
N PRO A 351 16.41 38.49 26.41
CA PRO A 351 15.54 39.65 26.59
C PRO A 351 14.09 39.27 26.20
N ALA A 352 13.19 39.65 27.10
CA ALA A 352 11.74 39.58 26.92
C ALA A 352 11.26 40.58 25.86
N ALA A 353 10.48 40.10 24.88
CA ALA A 353 9.74 40.98 23.99
C ALA A 353 8.26 40.96 24.35
N LYS A 354 7.78 42.19 24.60
CA LYS A 354 6.43 42.55 24.99
C LYS A 354 5.39 42.23 23.90
N LYS A 355 4.27 41.67 24.31
CA LYS A 355 3.02 41.63 23.54
C LYS A 355 2.47 43.07 23.38
N PRO A 356 1.96 43.44 22.23
CA PRO A 356 0.98 44.53 22.13
C PRO A 356 -0.45 44.00 22.23
N ALA A 357 -1.28 44.79 22.90
CA ALA A 357 -2.65 44.53 23.24
C ALA A 357 -3.59 44.59 22.02
N ALA A 358 -4.66 43.80 22.12
CA ALA A 358 -5.78 43.78 21.21
C ALA A 358 -6.54 45.10 21.15
N ALA A 359 -6.71 45.66 19.96
CA ALA A 359 -7.67 46.71 19.70
C ALA A 359 -8.91 46.10 19.00
N LYS A 360 -10.03 46.10 19.71
CA LYS A 360 -11.38 45.88 19.19
C LYS A 360 -11.76 46.98 18.24
N LYS A 361 -12.03 46.70 16.97
CA LYS A 361 -12.78 47.59 16.10
C LYS A 361 -14.13 46.98 15.75
N LYS A 362 -15.18 47.74 16.14
CA LYS A 362 -16.60 47.49 15.88
C LYS A 362 -16.90 47.53 14.39
N ALA A 363 -17.76 46.63 13.96
CA ALA A 363 -18.42 46.68 12.65
C ALA A 363 -19.49 47.79 12.60
N PRO A 364 -19.73 48.46 11.48
CA PRO A 364 -20.93 49.24 11.28
C PRO A 364 -22.06 48.39 10.67
N LYS A 365 -23.21 48.47 11.30
CA LYS A 365 -24.53 48.11 10.74
C LYS A 365 -24.90 49.10 9.61
N ARG A 366 -25.37 48.57 8.49
CA ARG A 366 -26.32 49.28 7.61
C ARG A 366 -27.13 48.25 6.84
N ALA A 367 -28.36 48.18 7.19
CA ALA A 367 -29.60 48.66 6.60
C ALA A 367 -30.12 47.77 5.45
N ALA A 368 -31.21 47.13 5.76
CA ALA A 368 -32.13 46.45 4.86
C ALA A 368 -32.67 47.39 3.77
N LYS A 369 -32.84 46.87 2.57
CA LYS A 369 -33.86 47.38 1.64
C LYS A 369 -34.46 46.16 0.89
N ALA A 370 -35.78 46.13 0.90
CA ALA A 370 -36.67 45.10 0.45
C ALA A 370 -36.89 45.16 -1.08
N GLU A 371 -37.63 44.13 -1.54
CA GLU A 371 -38.36 44.01 -2.82
C GLU A 371 -37.53 43.52 -3.99
N ALA A 372 -37.90 42.48 -4.75
CA ALA A 372 -39.24 42.09 -5.20
C ALA A 372 -39.26 40.57 -5.57
N GLU A 373 -40.42 39.99 -5.34
CA GLU A 373 -40.83 38.67 -5.82
C GLU A 373 -40.80 38.52 -7.35
N ALA A 374 -40.31 37.40 -7.82
CA ALA A 374 -40.62 36.92 -9.17
C ALA A 374 -40.99 35.41 -9.09
N LYS A 375 -42.25 35.13 -9.40
CA LYS A 375 -42.84 33.78 -9.52
C LYS A 375 -42.16 32.96 -10.60
N PRO A 376 -42.02 31.64 -10.40
CA PRO A 376 -41.56 30.71 -11.46
C PRO A 376 -42.71 30.40 -12.46
N PRO A 377 -42.41 30.16 -13.75
CA PRO A 377 -43.41 29.85 -14.77
C PRO A 377 -43.90 28.40 -14.68
N ALA A 378 -45.18 28.25 -15.00
CA ALA A 378 -45.96 27.01 -14.97
C ALA A 378 -45.44 25.90 -15.87
N LYS A 379 -45.51 24.65 -15.34
CA LYS A 379 -45.27 23.41 -16.09
C LYS A 379 -46.32 23.20 -17.16
N LYS A 380 -45.91 23.11 -18.43
CA LYS A 380 -46.74 22.64 -19.53
C LYS A 380 -46.95 21.13 -19.44
N ALA A 381 -48.21 20.72 -19.46
CA ALA A 381 -48.64 19.33 -19.47
C ALA A 381 -48.29 18.62 -20.80
N ARG A 382 -47.88 17.37 -20.70
CA ARG A 382 -47.64 16.43 -21.83
C ARG A 382 -48.96 15.81 -22.31
N PRO A 383 -49.25 15.72 -23.59
CA PRO A 383 -50.45 15.04 -24.05
C PRO A 383 -50.33 13.52 -24.04
N ALA A 384 -51.41 12.86 -23.68
CA ALA A 384 -51.60 11.42 -23.62
C ALA A 384 -51.44 10.72 -24.99
N ARG A 385 -50.70 9.61 -25.02
CA ARG A 385 -50.56 8.74 -26.20
C ARG A 385 -51.72 7.76 -26.24
N LYS A 386 -52.56 7.88 -27.25
CA LYS A 386 -53.66 6.92 -27.58
C LYS A 386 -53.08 5.56 -27.95
N ALA A 387 -53.62 4.52 -27.31
CA ALA A 387 -53.49 3.13 -27.76
C ALA A 387 -54.17 2.92 -29.10
N ARG A 388 -53.56 2.18 -29.99
CA ARG A 388 -54.20 1.56 -31.11
C ARG A 388 -53.89 0.05 -31.10
N LYS A 389 -54.96 -0.66 -31.43
CA LYS A 389 -55.19 -2.08 -31.53
C LYS A 389 -54.04 -2.89 -32.13
#